data_75eafb22ff26d4cb1479d7e640d17231
#
_entry.id   75eafb22ff26d4cb1479d7e640d17231
#
_cell.length_a   1.000
_cell.length_b   1.000
_cell.length_c   1.000
_cell.angle_alpha   90.00
_cell.angle_beta   90.00
_cell.angle_gamma   90.00
#
_symmetry.space_group_name_H-M   'P 1'
#
loop_
_entity.id
_entity.type
_entity.pdbx_description
1 polymer ?
#
loop_
_entity_poly.entity_id
_entity_poly.type
_entity_poly.pdbx_seq_one_letter_code
_entity_poly.pdbx_strand_id
1 'polypeptide(L)'
;EKEGYQVCRAYDGLQALDVLMSREVHLILMDIMMPKLDGLSALMKIREQKNLPVIVLSAKGEETDKILGLSMGADDYIAKPYLPQELVARVRSHLRRYMSLGSIHEQAREGRLENGRLSYSRQEKTLYVDGEPVKLTATETKIMELFMENPGRVFPAEEIYSRVWGEEAFSPENTVMVHIRRIREK
;
A
#
# COMPACT_ATOMS: atom_id res chain seq x y z
N GLU A 1 7.36 18.17 -7.20
CA GLU A 1 7.09 19.49 -7.79
C GLU A 1 7.49 19.53 -9.26
N LYS A 2 8.71 19.13 -9.63
CA LYS A 2 9.15 19.10 -11.06
C LYS A 2 8.33 18.14 -11.94
N GLU A 3 7.75 17.10 -11.34
CA GLU A 3 6.91 16.09 -12.00
C GLU A 3 5.40 16.45 -11.98
N GLY A 4 5.05 17.69 -11.64
CA GLY A 4 3.67 18.18 -11.62
C GLY A 4 2.86 17.81 -10.36
N TYR A 5 3.46 17.21 -9.37
CA TYR A 5 2.78 16.89 -8.11
C TYR A 5 2.75 18.09 -7.16
N GLN A 6 1.62 18.27 -6.47
CA GLN A 6 1.54 19.16 -5.32
C GLN A 6 2.15 18.47 -4.11
N VAL A 7 3.08 19.13 -3.43
CA VAL A 7 3.82 18.57 -2.30
C VAL A 7 3.49 19.33 -1.03
N CYS A 8 2.93 18.61 -0.04
CA CYS A 8 2.79 19.09 1.32
C CYS A 8 3.97 18.56 2.15
N ARG A 9 4.64 19.42 2.90
CA ARG A 9 5.79 19.05 3.72
C ARG A 9 5.40 18.98 5.19
N ALA A 10 5.83 17.93 5.86
CA ALA A 10 5.77 17.76 7.30
C ALA A 10 7.17 17.36 7.80
N TYR A 11 7.60 17.91 8.91
CA TYR A 11 8.96 17.72 9.45
C TYR A 11 9.00 16.76 10.63
N ASP A 12 7.85 16.28 11.08
CA ASP A 12 7.69 15.25 12.10
C ASP A 12 6.34 14.54 11.91
N GLY A 13 6.15 13.42 12.60
CA GLY A 13 4.96 12.62 12.46
C GLY A 13 3.67 13.31 12.94
N LEU A 14 3.75 14.23 13.92
CA LEU A 14 2.57 14.99 14.38
C LEU A 14 2.11 15.96 13.29
N GLN A 15 3.04 16.70 12.68
CA GLN A 15 2.71 17.58 11.55
C GLN A 15 2.15 16.78 10.36
N ALA A 16 2.65 15.57 10.12
CA ALA A 16 2.11 14.72 9.07
C ALA A 16 0.64 14.36 9.32
N LEU A 17 0.28 14.04 10.56
CA LEU A 17 -1.13 13.78 10.95
C LEU A 17 -1.99 15.03 10.77
N ASP A 18 -1.51 16.21 11.19
CA ASP A 18 -2.25 17.50 11.03
C ASP A 18 -2.50 17.82 9.55
N VAL A 19 -1.51 17.61 8.69
CA VAL A 19 -1.67 17.78 7.23
C VAL A 19 -2.74 16.84 6.69
N LEU A 20 -2.76 15.59 7.12
CA LEU A 20 -3.74 14.59 6.69
C LEU A 20 -5.17 14.89 7.15
N MET A 21 -5.34 15.62 8.26
CA MET A 21 -6.64 16.07 8.73
C MET A 21 -7.15 17.29 7.96
N SER A 22 -6.25 18.16 7.50
CA SER A 22 -6.58 19.46 6.91
C SER A 22 -6.53 19.48 5.37
N ARG A 23 -5.92 18.49 4.75
CA ARG A 23 -5.71 18.44 3.29
C ARG A 23 -6.01 17.05 2.72
N GLU A 24 -6.41 17.03 1.45
CA GLU A 24 -6.49 15.81 0.68
C GLU A 24 -5.08 15.38 0.26
N VAL A 25 -4.70 14.15 0.63
CA VAL A 25 -3.40 13.57 0.33
C VAL A 25 -3.62 12.20 -0.32
N HIS A 26 -2.95 11.96 -1.44
CA HIS A 26 -3.11 10.74 -2.23
C HIS A 26 -1.96 9.74 -2.06
N LEU A 27 -0.81 10.17 -1.52
CA LEU A 27 0.34 9.34 -1.24
C LEU A 27 1.23 10.02 -0.19
N ILE A 28 1.87 9.22 0.66
CA ILE A 28 2.84 9.69 1.65
C ILE A 28 4.22 9.10 1.34
N LEU A 29 5.24 9.96 1.36
CA LEU A 29 6.63 9.56 1.51
C LEU A 29 7.01 9.78 2.96
N MET A 30 7.32 8.70 3.68
CA MET A 30 7.52 8.70 5.12
C MET A 30 8.97 8.35 5.46
N ASP A 31 9.71 9.29 6.04
CA ASP A 31 11.00 8.99 6.66
C ASP A 31 10.76 8.27 8.00
N ILE A 32 11.54 7.24 8.30
CA ILE A 32 11.48 6.58 9.61
C ILE A 32 12.04 7.50 10.70
N MET A 33 13.19 8.11 10.43
CA MET A 33 13.92 8.90 11.41
C MET A 33 13.43 10.35 11.42
N MET A 34 12.39 10.61 12.19
CA MET A 34 11.84 11.95 12.39
C MET A 34 11.78 12.30 13.89
N PRO A 35 11.92 13.60 14.25
CA PRO A 35 11.78 14.04 15.64
C PRO A 35 10.32 13.95 16.12
N LYS A 36 10.11 14.02 17.44
CA LYS A 36 8.82 14.01 18.16
C LYS A 36 8.02 12.71 18.00
N LEU A 37 7.50 12.44 16.81
CA LEU A 37 6.82 11.20 16.45
C LEU A 37 7.54 10.62 15.23
N ASP A 38 8.16 9.45 15.40
CA ASP A 38 8.86 8.73 14.34
C ASP A 38 7.91 8.25 13.23
N GLY A 39 8.47 7.89 12.07
CA GLY A 39 7.70 7.54 10.90
C GLY A 39 6.87 6.27 11.06
N LEU A 40 7.37 5.26 11.79
CA LEU A 40 6.63 4.01 12.00
C LEU A 40 5.45 4.21 12.93
N SER A 41 5.63 4.96 14.01
CA SER A 41 4.55 5.35 14.92
C SER A 41 3.50 6.22 14.23
N ALA A 42 3.92 7.13 13.36
CA ALA A 42 3.01 7.93 12.54
C ALA A 42 2.23 7.05 11.55
N LEU A 43 2.90 6.09 10.90
CA LEU A 43 2.28 5.14 9.97
C LEU A 43 1.16 4.34 10.63
N MET A 44 1.39 3.81 11.84
CA MET A 44 0.36 3.07 12.58
C MET A 44 -0.89 3.91 12.80
N LYS A 45 -0.72 5.16 13.27
CA LYS A 45 -1.85 6.09 13.47
C LYS A 45 -2.57 6.44 12.17
N ILE A 46 -1.83 6.59 11.08
CA ILE A 46 -2.42 6.84 9.77
C ILE A 46 -3.28 5.64 9.34
N ARG A 47 -2.80 4.43 9.56
CA ARG A 47 -3.52 3.19 9.20
C ARG A 47 -4.79 2.95 10.01
N GLU A 48 -4.94 3.53 11.18
CA GLU A 48 -6.20 3.51 11.92
C GLU A 48 -7.33 4.22 11.18
N GLN A 49 -7.01 5.23 10.36
CA GLN A 49 -7.99 6.14 9.77
C GLN A 49 -8.00 6.14 8.24
N LYS A 50 -6.85 5.88 7.59
CA LYS A 50 -6.68 6.06 6.14
C LYS A 50 -5.92 4.91 5.50
N ASN A 51 -6.34 4.55 4.28
CA ASN A 51 -5.76 3.47 3.46
C ASN A 51 -4.96 3.99 2.25
N LEU A 52 -4.56 5.27 2.25
CA LEU A 52 -3.76 5.83 1.15
C LEU A 52 -2.36 5.19 1.10
N PRO A 53 -1.70 5.16 -0.07
CA PRO A 53 -0.38 4.58 -0.22
C PRO A 53 0.67 5.30 0.62
N VAL A 54 1.51 4.53 1.32
CA VAL A 54 2.65 5.02 2.10
C VAL A 54 3.92 4.31 1.65
N ILE A 55 4.88 5.07 1.15
CA ILE A 55 6.22 4.60 0.81
C ILE A 55 7.17 5.04 1.93
N VAL A 56 7.79 4.07 2.58
CA VAL A 56 8.75 4.34 3.67
C VAL A 56 10.14 4.57 3.10
N LEU A 57 10.81 5.60 3.59
CA LEU A 57 12.20 5.93 3.29
C LEU A 57 13.07 5.62 4.51
N SER A 58 14.09 4.77 4.38
CA SER A 58 14.94 4.38 5.51
C SER A 58 16.44 4.34 5.14
N ALA A 59 17.32 4.30 6.14
CA ALA A 59 18.76 4.16 5.93
C ALA A 59 19.10 2.79 5.34
N LYS A 60 20.14 2.74 4.52
CA LYS A 60 20.64 1.49 3.91
C LYS A 60 21.26 0.60 5.00
N GLY A 61 20.84 -0.66 5.06
CA GLY A 61 21.46 -1.67 5.93
C GLY A 61 20.55 -2.28 6.99
N GLU A 62 19.35 -1.74 7.19
CA GLU A 62 18.41 -2.27 8.17
C GLU A 62 17.28 -3.05 7.46
N GLU A 63 17.57 -4.30 7.07
CA GLU A 63 16.53 -5.21 6.56
C GLU A 63 15.38 -5.38 7.56
N THR A 64 15.70 -5.29 8.84
CA THR A 64 14.72 -5.28 9.93
C THR A 64 13.74 -4.13 9.82
N ASP A 65 14.19 -2.92 9.48
CA ASP A 65 13.30 -1.75 9.30
C ASP A 65 12.41 -1.90 8.08
N LYS A 66 12.91 -2.52 7.02
CA LYS A 66 12.11 -2.83 5.83
C LYS A 66 10.96 -3.78 6.18
N ILE A 67 11.26 -4.89 6.84
CA ILE A 67 10.27 -5.88 7.27
C ILE A 67 9.28 -5.24 8.26
N LEU A 68 9.79 -4.45 9.21
CA LEU A 68 8.97 -3.77 10.20
C LEU A 68 8.05 -2.73 9.57
N GLY A 69 8.55 -1.87 8.69
CA GLY A 69 7.75 -0.86 7.97
C GLY A 69 6.63 -1.50 7.14
N LEU A 70 6.94 -2.54 6.37
CA LEU A 70 5.95 -3.29 5.61
C LEU A 70 4.94 -4.01 6.53
N SER A 71 5.39 -4.58 7.65
CA SER A 71 4.53 -5.23 8.66
C SER A 71 3.58 -4.23 9.33
N MET A 72 4.00 -2.98 9.51
CA MET A 72 3.20 -1.90 10.11
C MET A 72 2.25 -1.21 9.12
N GLY A 73 2.25 -1.58 7.85
CA GLY A 73 1.28 -1.08 6.89
C GLY A 73 1.83 -0.21 5.77
N ALA A 74 3.14 -0.09 5.61
CA ALA A 74 3.71 0.51 4.42
C ALA A 74 3.34 -0.31 3.16
N ASP A 75 3.12 0.38 2.06
CA ASP A 75 2.85 -0.25 0.76
C ASP A 75 4.14 -0.52 -0.02
N ASP A 76 5.19 0.27 0.25
CA ASP A 76 6.51 0.12 -0.35
C ASP A 76 7.61 0.69 0.54
N TYR A 77 8.86 0.41 0.19
CA TYR A 77 10.05 0.79 0.93
C TYR A 77 11.18 1.18 -0.03
N ILE A 78 11.87 2.28 0.28
CA ILE A 78 13.02 2.75 -0.49
C ILE A 78 14.19 2.99 0.47
N ALA A 79 15.33 2.33 0.20
CA ALA A 79 16.54 2.53 0.97
C ALA A 79 17.27 3.83 0.55
N LYS A 80 17.72 4.61 1.52
CA LYS A 80 18.61 5.77 1.29
C LYS A 80 20.07 5.29 1.19
N PRO A 81 20.90 5.85 0.28
CA PRO A 81 20.56 6.83 -0.74
C PRO A 81 19.83 6.20 -1.91
N TYR A 82 18.79 6.86 -2.44
CA TYR A 82 18.02 6.43 -3.59
C TYR A 82 18.24 7.34 -4.80
N LEU A 83 18.02 6.80 -5.98
CA LEU A 83 18.01 7.59 -7.20
C LEU A 83 16.68 8.37 -7.30
N PRO A 84 16.70 9.67 -7.62
CA PRO A 84 15.46 10.44 -7.78
C PRO A 84 14.48 9.82 -8.78
N GLN A 85 14.99 9.19 -9.84
CA GLN A 85 14.20 8.51 -10.86
C GLN A 85 13.46 7.28 -10.30
N GLU A 86 14.10 6.51 -9.41
CA GLU A 86 13.47 5.38 -8.72
C GLU A 86 12.33 5.85 -7.84
N LEU A 87 12.55 6.88 -7.03
CA LEU A 87 11.49 7.47 -6.19
C LEU A 87 10.30 7.92 -7.03
N VAL A 88 10.55 8.65 -8.11
CA VAL A 88 9.49 9.16 -9.02
C VAL A 88 8.73 7.99 -9.66
N ALA A 89 9.41 6.95 -10.13
CA ALA A 89 8.79 5.78 -10.74
C ALA A 89 7.84 5.08 -9.76
N ARG A 90 8.27 4.85 -8.50
CA ARG A 90 7.47 4.23 -7.45
C ARG A 90 6.27 5.11 -7.07
N VAL A 91 6.47 6.40 -6.85
CA VAL A 91 5.39 7.37 -6.59
C VAL A 91 4.34 7.33 -7.70
N ARG A 92 4.77 7.39 -8.96
CA ARG A 92 3.87 7.34 -10.12
C ARG A 92 3.10 6.02 -10.18
N SER A 93 3.76 4.90 -9.91
CA SER A 93 3.14 3.57 -9.88
C SER A 93 2.07 3.48 -8.79
N HIS A 94 2.37 3.90 -7.56
CA HIS A 94 1.41 3.87 -6.44
C HIS A 94 0.25 4.85 -6.64
N LEU A 95 0.51 6.08 -7.09
CA LEU A 95 -0.55 7.06 -7.38
C LEU A 95 -1.49 6.59 -8.49
N ARG A 96 -0.95 6.08 -9.60
CA ARG A 96 -1.78 5.54 -10.69
C ARG A 96 -2.71 4.46 -10.17
N ARG A 97 -2.23 3.56 -9.32
CA ARG A 97 -3.03 2.49 -8.73
C ARG A 97 -4.08 3.01 -7.76
N TYR A 98 -3.71 3.93 -6.90
CA TYR A 98 -4.62 4.51 -5.92
C TYR A 98 -5.74 5.30 -6.60
N MET A 99 -5.41 6.13 -7.59
CA MET A 99 -6.39 6.89 -8.35
C MET A 99 -7.24 6.02 -9.27
N SER A 100 -6.67 4.95 -9.87
CA SER A 100 -7.44 4.02 -10.69
C SER A 100 -8.40 3.15 -9.87
N LEU A 101 -8.14 2.92 -8.57
CA LEU A 101 -9.09 2.29 -7.67
C LEU A 101 -10.35 3.16 -7.44
N GLY A 102 -10.23 4.49 -7.62
CA GLY A 102 -11.35 5.44 -7.47
C GLY A 102 -12.09 5.79 -8.77
N SER A 103 -11.50 5.61 -9.95
CA SER A 103 -12.02 6.25 -11.17
C SER A 103 -12.30 5.36 -12.38
N ILE A 104 -11.96 4.09 -12.42
CA ILE A 104 -12.01 3.31 -13.68
C ILE A 104 -13.11 2.24 -13.74
N HIS A 105 -13.90 2.00 -12.72
CA HIS A 105 -14.80 0.87 -12.73
C HIS A 105 -16.30 1.14 -12.54
N GLU A 106 -16.76 2.33 -12.86
CA GLU A 106 -18.20 2.58 -12.83
C GLU A 106 -19.01 1.87 -13.92
N GLN A 107 -18.40 1.25 -14.92
CA GLN A 107 -19.18 0.70 -16.04
C GLN A 107 -18.93 -0.74 -16.49
N ALA A 108 -17.99 -1.50 -15.95
CA ALA A 108 -17.62 -2.76 -16.58
C ALA A 108 -17.68 -4.05 -15.75
N ARG A 109 -17.93 -4.06 -14.46
CA ARG A 109 -17.97 -5.31 -13.70
C ARG A 109 -18.90 -5.25 -12.49
N GLU A 110 -20.20 -5.27 -12.72
CA GLU A 110 -21.18 -5.65 -11.72
C GLU A 110 -20.90 -7.10 -11.30
N GLY A 111 -20.53 -7.31 -10.04
CA GLY A 111 -20.40 -8.66 -9.52
C GLY A 111 -19.67 -8.73 -8.19
N ARG A 112 -20.21 -9.57 -7.34
CA ARG A 112 -19.59 -10.03 -6.11
C ARG A 112 -18.84 -11.32 -6.42
N LEU A 113 -17.56 -11.40 -6.07
CA LEU A 113 -16.81 -12.65 -6.17
C LEU A 113 -16.97 -13.42 -4.86
N GLU A 114 -17.29 -14.70 -4.94
CA GLU A 114 -17.50 -15.54 -3.77
C GLU A 114 -16.59 -16.77 -3.84
N ASN A 115 -15.94 -17.10 -2.74
CA ASN A 115 -15.13 -18.29 -2.59
C ASN A 115 -15.14 -18.78 -1.13
N GLY A 116 -15.99 -19.76 -0.85
CA GLY A 116 -16.20 -20.30 0.49
C GLY A 116 -16.71 -19.23 1.45
N ARG A 117 -15.94 -18.92 2.49
CA ARG A 117 -16.26 -17.90 3.51
C ARG A 117 -15.97 -16.46 3.05
N LEU A 118 -15.24 -16.32 1.94
CA LEU A 118 -14.80 -15.03 1.44
C LEU A 118 -15.78 -14.52 0.37
N SER A 119 -16.12 -13.24 0.46
CA SER A 119 -16.77 -12.53 -0.64
C SER A 119 -16.12 -11.17 -0.85
N TYR A 120 -15.91 -10.77 -2.09
CA TYR A 120 -15.29 -9.51 -2.46
C TYR A 120 -16.22 -8.68 -3.32
N SER A 121 -16.59 -7.51 -2.84
CA SER A 121 -17.38 -6.53 -3.60
C SER A 121 -16.43 -5.70 -4.47
N ARG A 122 -16.52 -5.87 -5.78
CA ARG A 122 -15.74 -5.06 -6.74
C ARG A 122 -16.12 -3.58 -6.70
N GLN A 123 -17.39 -3.30 -6.44
CA GLN A 123 -17.92 -1.94 -6.38
C GLN A 123 -17.42 -1.20 -5.14
N GLU A 124 -17.47 -1.86 -3.98
CA GLU A 124 -17.07 -1.27 -2.70
C GLU A 124 -15.57 -1.44 -2.41
N LYS A 125 -14.86 -2.24 -3.23
CA LYS A 125 -13.46 -2.63 -3.00
C LYS A 125 -13.24 -3.24 -1.61
N THR A 126 -14.23 -3.98 -1.12
CA THR A 126 -14.27 -4.51 0.24
C THR A 126 -14.30 -6.03 0.23
N LEU A 127 -13.41 -6.63 1.01
CA LEU A 127 -13.43 -8.05 1.31
C LEU A 127 -14.33 -8.30 2.53
N TYR A 128 -15.11 -9.35 2.49
CA TYR A 128 -15.92 -9.84 3.60
C TYR A 128 -15.51 -11.26 3.94
N VAL A 129 -15.45 -11.58 5.22
CA VAL A 129 -15.28 -12.93 5.77
C VAL A 129 -16.53 -13.26 6.57
N ASP A 130 -17.25 -14.30 6.18
CA ASP A 130 -18.55 -14.68 6.78
C ASP A 130 -19.56 -13.51 6.83
N GLY A 131 -19.51 -12.61 5.86
CA GLY A 131 -20.39 -11.44 5.79
C GLY A 131 -19.89 -10.20 6.52
N GLU A 132 -18.83 -10.30 7.32
CA GLU A 132 -18.23 -9.17 8.04
C GLU A 132 -17.13 -8.49 7.20
N PRO A 133 -17.13 -7.14 7.08
CA PRO A 133 -16.15 -6.43 6.28
C PRO A 133 -14.76 -6.46 6.92
N VAL A 134 -13.73 -6.75 6.13
CA VAL A 134 -12.33 -6.77 6.54
C VAL A 134 -11.60 -5.54 6.04
N LYS A 135 -10.97 -4.79 6.95
CA LYS A 135 -10.19 -3.60 6.61
C LYS A 135 -8.84 -3.98 5.99
N LEU A 136 -8.70 -3.79 4.70
CA LEU A 136 -7.46 -4.01 3.94
C LEU A 136 -6.84 -2.68 3.52
N THR A 137 -5.50 -2.66 3.37
CA THR A 137 -4.81 -1.55 2.69
C THR A 137 -5.03 -1.64 1.18
N ALA A 138 -4.70 -0.58 0.43
CA ALA A 138 -4.86 -0.57 -1.02
C ALA A 138 -4.08 -1.71 -1.72
N THR A 139 -2.89 -2.03 -1.24
CA THR A 139 -2.07 -3.14 -1.76
C THR A 139 -2.66 -4.51 -1.39
N GLU A 140 -3.09 -4.69 -0.15
CA GLU A 140 -3.75 -5.92 0.31
C GLU A 140 -5.06 -6.18 -0.46
N THR A 141 -5.85 -5.14 -0.71
CA THR A 141 -7.07 -5.23 -1.52
C THR A 141 -6.76 -5.76 -2.92
N LYS A 142 -5.69 -5.27 -3.56
CA LYS A 142 -5.29 -5.76 -4.89
C LYS A 142 -4.82 -7.20 -4.90
N ILE A 143 -4.07 -7.60 -3.88
CA ILE A 143 -3.65 -8.99 -3.72
C ILE A 143 -4.88 -9.88 -3.58
N MET A 144 -5.86 -9.47 -2.76
CA MET A 144 -7.09 -10.22 -2.59
C MET A 144 -7.96 -10.24 -3.84
N GLU A 145 -8.06 -9.11 -4.56
CA GLU A 145 -8.75 -9.05 -5.86
C GLU A 145 -8.14 -10.04 -6.85
N LEU A 146 -6.79 -10.07 -6.96
CA LEU A 146 -6.08 -11.04 -7.81
C LEU A 146 -6.41 -12.49 -7.44
N PHE A 147 -6.47 -12.81 -6.15
CA PHE A 147 -6.77 -14.16 -5.69
C PHE A 147 -8.25 -14.53 -5.89
N MET A 148 -9.16 -13.62 -5.58
CA MET A 148 -10.60 -13.84 -5.74
C MET A 148 -11.01 -13.96 -7.22
N GLU A 149 -10.28 -13.32 -8.13
CA GLU A 149 -10.47 -13.48 -9.57
C GLU A 149 -9.95 -14.83 -10.13
N ASN A 150 -9.05 -15.49 -9.39
CA ASN A 150 -8.39 -16.71 -9.84
C ASN A 150 -8.42 -17.81 -8.77
N PRO A 151 -9.59 -18.29 -8.37
CA PRO A 151 -9.71 -19.29 -7.31
C PRO A 151 -9.01 -20.60 -7.72
N GLY A 152 -8.27 -21.20 -6.78
CA GLY A 152 -7.53 -22.44 -6.99
C GLY A 152 -6.20 -22.28 -7.73
N ARG A 153 -5.85 -21.08 -8.22
CA ARG A 153 -4.55 -20.83 -8.85
C ARG A 153 -3.48 -20.51 -7.82
N VAL A 154 -2.32 -21.10 -7.95
CA VAL A 154 -1.11 -20.77 -7.20
C VAL A 154 -0.32 -19.72 -7.97
N PHE A 155 0.06 -18.65 -7.30
CA PHE A 155 0.86 -17.57 -7.87
C PHE A 155 2.26 -17.55 -7.26
N PRO A 156 3.34 -17.59 -8.06
CA PRO A 156 4.67 -17.27 -7.59
C PRO A 156 4.75 -15.82 -7.06
N ALA A 157 5.60 -15.57 -6.08
CA ALA A 157 5.74 -14.23 -5.49
C ALA A 157 6.09 -13.15 -6.53
N GLU A 158 6.93 -13.48 -7.50
CA GLU A 158 7.29 -12.60 -8.62
C GLU A 158 6.07 -12.23 -9.48
N GLU A 159 5.19 -13.18 -9.75
CA GLU A 159 3.97 -12.93 -10.52
C GLU A 159 2.99 -12.05 -9.73
N ILE A 160 2.83 -12.30 -8.42
CA ILE A 160 2.02 -11.43 -7.55
C ILE A 160 2.60 -10.02 -7.57
N TYR A 161 3.91 -9.90 -7.40
CA TYR A 161 4.58 -8.61 -7.38
C TYR A 161 4.36 -7.85 -8.69
N SER A 162 4.65 -8.45 -9.83
CA SER A 162 4.51 -7.80 -11.14
C SER A 162 3.06 -7.36 -11.42
N ARG A 163 2.08 -8.17 -11.05
CA ARG A 163 0.65 -7.84 -11.25
C ARG A 163 0.15 -6.74 -10.30
N VAL A 164 0.61 -6.75 -9.06
CA VAL A 164 0.15 -5.81 -8.03
C VAL A 164 0.94 -4.51 -8.06
N TRP A 165 2.24 -4.54 -8.28
CA TRP A 165 3.12 -3.36 -8.30
C TRP A 165 3.45 -2.88 -9.72
N GLY A 166 3.39 -3.75 -10.73
CA GLY A 166 3.53 -3.37 -12.14
C GLY A 166 4.96 -3.08 -12.59
N GLU A 167 5.96 -3.61 -11.90
CA GLU A 167 7.39 -3.41 -12.16
C GLU A 167 8.16 -4.73 -12.02
N GLU A 168 9.35 -4.81 -12.61
CA GLU A 168 10.31 -5.86 -12.32
C GLU A 168 10.89 -5.66 -10.90
N ALA A 169 10.92 -6.73 -10.12
CA ALA A 169 11.19 -6.65 -8.70
C ALA A 169 12.67 -6.71 -8.37
N PHE A 170 13.14 -5.82 -7.52
CA PHE A 170 14.47 -5.95 -6.88
C PHE A 170 14.47 -6.95 -5.69
N SER A 171 13.31 -7.26 -5.11
CA SER A 171 13.19 -8.25 -4.02
C SER A 171 11.71 -8.61 -3.81
N PRO A 172 11.07 -9.34 -4.73
CA PRO A 172 9.63 -9.56 -4.73
C PRO A 172 9.17 -10.43 -3.56
N GLU A 173 9.95 -11.44 -3.20
CA GLU A 173 9.54 -12.46 -2.23
C GLU A 173 9.25 -11.86 -0.86
N ASN A 174 10.15 -11.09 -0.29
CA ASN A 174 9.98 -10.52 1.05
C ASN A 174 8.80 -9.55 1.11
N THR A 175 8.63 -8.70 0.10
CA THR A 175 7.54 -7.72 0.05
C THR A 175 6.19 -8.43 -0.04
N VAL A 176 6.04 -9.39 -0.93
CA VAL A 176 4.80 -10.15 -1.10
C VAL A 176 4.47 -10.95 0.17
N MET A 177 5.46 -11.66 0.73
CA MET A 177 5.27 -12.50 1.92
C MET A 177 4.77 -11.71 3.13
N VAL A 178 5.26 -10.49 3.35
CA VAL A 178 4.78 -9.64 4.44
C VAL A 178 3.32 -9.27 4.25
N HIS A 179 2.90 -8.87 3.05
CA HIS A 179 1.49 -8.55 2.78
C HIS A 179 0.57 -9.77 2.90
N ILE A 180 1.00 -10.93 2.41
CA ILE A 180 0.24 -12.19 2.56
C ILE A 180 0.07 -12.56 4.03
N ARG A 181 1.14 -12.45 4.84
CA ARG A 181 1.06 -12.70 6.28
C ARG A 181 0.02 -11.79 6.94
N ARG A 182 0.06 -10.49 6.66
CA ARG A 182 -0.89 -9.50 7.22
C ARG A 182 -2.34 -9.78 6.80
N ILE A 183 -2.56 -10.19 5.56
CA ILE A 183 -3.89 -10.58 5.09
C ILE A 183 -4.41 -11.79 5.88
N ARG A 184 -3.54 -12.76 6.19
CA ARG A 184 -3.93 -13.96 6.97
C ARG A 184 -4.23 -13.68 8.44
N GLU A 185 -3.71 -12.59 8.99
CA GLU A 185 -3.91 -12.18 10.38
C GLU A 185 -5.21 -11.36 10.57
N LYS A 186 -5.89 -11.04 9.48
CA LYS A 186 -7.17 -10.30 9.45
C LYS A 186 -8.36 -11.21 9.23
#